data_987cf636082a74d7746e06b3f1a7ad8d
#
_entry.id   987cf636082a74d7746e06b3f1a7ad8d
#
_cell.length_a   1.000
_cell.length_b   1.000
_cell.length_c   1.000
_cell.angle_alpha   90.00
_cell.angle_beta   90.00
_cell.angle_gamma   90.00
#
_symmetry.space_group_name_H-M   'P 1'
#
loop_
_entity.id
_entity.type
_entity.pdbx_description
1 polymer ?
#
loop_
_entity_poly.entity_id
_entity_poly.type
_entity_poly.pdbx_seq_one_letter_code
_entity_poly.pdbx_strand_id
1 'polypeptide(L)'
;MTTQKRPSLLGGAMIIAGTAIGAGMLANPTSTAGVWFFGSILILIYTWFCMTTSGLMILEANLHYPTGASFDTIVTDLLGKGWNVINGLSVAFVLYILTYAYITSGGSITESFLNQLGENVEVGRSAGSLIFCFVLAAFVWFSTKAVDRFSTVLIAGMIISFFLSTSGLLSSVKADVLLNTVVQGEQHYLPYILTALPVCLVSFGFHGNVPSLVKYYDRDGNRVMKSIFLGTGLALIIYILWQLAVQGNLPRAEFAPVIAKGGDVAALLEALNKYIQTDYIGIVLNFFAYMAIASSFLGVTLGLFDYIADLCKFDDSRLGRTKTTLVTFLPPLLLSLQFPFGFVIAIGYAGLAATIWAAIVPALLAKASRKKFPNATYRVHGGNFMVYFVILFGLLNIFAQVALQFGWIADFKG
;
A
#
# COMPACT_ATOMS: atom_id res chain seq x y z
N MET A 1 -0.98 -41.63 12.55
CA MET A 1 -0.81 -40.23 12.89
C MET A 1 -0.06 -39.56 11.76
N THR A 2 -0.76 -38.90 10.85
CA THR A 2 -0.14 -38.12 9.77
C THR A 2 0.51 -36.92 10.45
N THR A 3 1.84 -36.85 10.41
CA THR A 3 2.60 -35.67 10.84
C THR A 3 2.22 -34.51 9.91
N GLN A 4 1.27 -33.70 10.38
CA GLN A 4 0.93 -32.45 9.68
C GLN A 4 2.20 -31.58 9.64
N LYS A 5 2.77 -31.42 8.42
CA LYS A 5 3.97 -30.63 8.18
C LYS A 5 3.70 -29.22 8.73
N ARG A 6 4.44 -28.78 9.74
CA ARG A 6 4.29 -27.42 10.28
C ARG A 6 4.50 -26.38 9.16
N PRO A 7 3.63 -25.38 9.03
CA PRO A 7 3.75 -24.36 8.00
C PRO A 7 5.13 -23.68 8.03
N SER A 8 5.70 -23.37 6.85
CA SER A 8 7.04 -22.77 6.79
C SER A 8 7.04 -21.32 7.26
N LEU A 9 8.13 -20.90 7.93
CA LEU A 9 8.29 -19.50 8.34
C LEU A 9 8.37 -18.57 7.13
N LEU A 10 9.03 -19.02 6.06
CA LEU A 10 9.13 -18.29 4.80
C LEU A 10 7.75 -18.06 4.18
N GLY A 11 6.84 -19.06 4.22
CA GLY A 11 5.48 -18.92 3.72
C GLY A 11 4.72 -17.77 4.39
N GLY A 12 4.77 -17.69 5.71
CA GLY A 12 4.15 -16.57 6.44
C GLY A 12 4.82 -15.22 6.18
N ALA A 13 6.15 -15.18 6.06
CA ALA A 13 6.87 -13.96 5.71
C ALA A 13 6.49 -13.48 4.29
N MET A 14 6.34 -14.40 3.32
CA MET A 14 5.93 -14.07 1.96
C MET A 14 4.48 -13.58 1.88
N ILE A 15 3.57 -14.07 2.74
CA ILE A 15 2.20 -13.53 2.85
C ILE A 15 2.25 -12.04 3.25
N ILE A 16 3.05 -11.69 4.26
CA ILE A 16 3.20 -10.31 4.73
C ILE A 16 3.88 -9.45 3.66
N ALA A 17 5.02 -9.90 3.12
CA ALA A 17 5.75 -9.17 2.10
C ALA A 17 4.91 -8.95 0.83
N GLY A 18 4.23 -9.99 0.34
CA GLY A 18 3.40 -9.91 -0.85
C GLY A 18 2.17 -9.02 -0.71
N THR A 19 1.71 -8.80 0.53
CA THR A 19 0.64 -7.82 0.80
C THR A 19 1.18 -6.40 0.86
N ALA A 20 2.35 -6.19 1.44
CA ALA A 20 2.95 -4.86 1.55
C ALA A 20 3.54 -4.41 0.20
N ILE A 21 4.25 -5.31 -0.52
CA ILE A 21 4.88 -4.98 -1.80
C ILE A 21 3.83 -4.97 -2.91
N GLY A 22 3.50 -3.79 -3.41
CA GLY A 22 2.51 -3.58 -4.45
C GLY A 22 2.52 -2.15 -4.96
N ALA A 23 1.40 -1.68 -5.49
CA ALA A 23 1.28 -0.33 -6.07
C ALA A 23 1.64 0.81 -5.10
N GLY A 24 1.51 0.61 -3.78
CA GLY A 24 1.87 1.61 -2.76
C GLY A 24 3.34 2.04 -2.85
N MET A 25 4.25 1.10 -3.16
CA MET A 25 5.67 1.45 -3.30
C MET A 25 5.98 2.40 -4.44
N LEU A 26 5.17 2.40 -5.51
CA LEU A 26 5.35 3.29 -6.67
C LEU A 26 5.15 4.76 -6.32
N ALA A 27 4.35 5.05 -5.28
CA ALA A 27 4.12 6.40 -4.79
C ALA A 27 5.28 6.96 -3.95
N ASN A 28 6.10 6.08 -3.33
CA ASN A 28 7.12 6.50 -2.36
C ASN A 28 8.15 7.49 -2.94
N PRO A 29 8.78 7.27 -4.12
CA PRO A 29 9.75 8.22 -4.65
C PRO A 29 9.19 9.62 -4.86
N THR A 30 7.96 9.72 -5.38
CA THR A 30 7.29 11.00 -5.63
C THR A 30 6.91 11.69 -4.32
N SER A 31 6.31 10.97 -3.38
CA SER A 31 5.88 11.53 -2.09
C SER A 31 7.04 11.95 -1.19
N THR A 32 8.21 11.34 -1.37
CA THR A 32 9.42 11.64 -0.60
C THR A 32 10.43 12.50 -1.37
N ALA A 33 10.10 12.98 -2.57
CA ALA A 33 10.99 13.82 -3.38
C ALA A 33 11.43 15.10 -2.63
N GLY A 34 10.55 15.65 -1.79
CA GLY A 34 10.85 16.82 -0.96
C GLY A 34 11.96 16.58 0.06
N VAL A 35 11.97 15.43 0.74
CA VAL A 35 12.99 15.07 1.74
C VAL A 35 14.20 14.40 1.13
N TRP A 36 14.11 14.02 -0.14
CA TRP A 36 15.14 13.35 -0.93
C TRP A 36 15.58 12.01 -0.35
N PHE A 37 16.70 11.43 -0.86
CA PHE A 37 17.08 10.05 -0.60
C PHE A 37 17.28 9.74 0.90
N PHE A 38 18.17 10.45 1.60
CA PHE A 38 18.42 10.14 3.02
C PHE A 38 17.20 10.36 3.90
N GLY A 39 16.46 11.45 3.68
CA GLY A 39 15.21 11.72 4.38
C GLY A 39 14.16 10.63 4.11
N SER A 40 14.06 10.16 2.87
CA SER A 40 13.12 9.08 2.51
C SER A 40 13.45 7.76 3.21
N ILE A 41 14.75 7.39 3.28
CA ILE A 41 15.19 6.17 3.99
C ILE A 41 14.85 6.25 5.48
N LEU A 42 15.11 7.39 6.12
CA LEU A 42 14.78 7.59 7.54
C LEU A 42 13.26 7.48 7.79
N ILE A 43 12.44 8.10 6.93
CA ILE A 43 10.98 8.02 7.01
C ILE A 43 10.49 6.59 6.78
N LEU A 44 11.03 5.87 5.81
CA LEU A 44 10.67 4.47 5.54
C LEU A 44 11.03 3.58 6.74
N ILE A 45 12.22 3.72 7.33
CA ILE A 45 12.63 2.96 8.52
C ILE A 45 11.73 3.28 9.72
N TYR A 46 11.44 4.57 9.96
CA TYR A 46 10.55 5.00 11.04
C TYR A 46 9.15 4.44 10.87
N THR A 47 8.59 4.57 9.67
CA THR A 47 7.26 4.04 9.34
C THR A 47 7.22 2.51 9.45
N TRP A 48 8.23 1.81 8.91
CA TRP A 48 8.37 0.36 9.06
C TRP A 48 8.35 -0.07 10.52
N PHE A 49 9.14 0.60 11.36
CA PHE A 49 9.21 0.29 12.79
C PHE A 49 7.83 0.45 13.47
N CYS A 50 7.15 1.57 13.22
CA CYS A 50 5.83 1.84 13.79
C CYS A 50 4.77 0.84 13.29
N MET A 51 4.73 0.59 11.98
CA MET A 51 3.75 -0.30 11.36
C MET A 51 3.98 -1.77 11.73
N THR A 52 5.24 -2.21 11.79
CA THR A 52 5.59 -3.56 12.28
C THR A 52 5.16 -3.71 13.73
N THR A 53 5.47 -2.73 14.57
CA THR A 53 5.09 -2.74 15.99
C THR A 53 3.57 -2.76 16.17
N SER A 54 2.82 -1.99 15.40
CA SER A 54 1.35 -2.00 15.47
C SER A 54 0.75 -3.33 15.02
N GLY A 55 1.32 -3.97 13.99
CA GLY A 55 0.93 -5.33 13.59
C GLY A 55 1.18 -6.36 14.68
N LEU A 56 2.29 -6.24 15.42
CA LEU A 56 2.57 -7.07 16.59
C LEU A 56 1.59 -6.79 17.74
N MET A 57 1.05 -5.57 17.87
CA MET A 57 -0.01 -5.25 18.84
C MET A 57 -1.34 -5.92 18.49
N ILE A 58 -1.66 -6.07 17.20
CA ILE A 58 -2.80 -6.90 16.78
C ILE A 58 -2.56 -8.36 17.17
N LEU A 59 -1.36 -8.88 16.95
CA LEU A 59 -1.00 -10.24 17.37
C LEU A 59 -1.18 -10.41 18.88
N GLU A 60 -0.68 -9.48 19.70
CA GLU A 60 -0.82 -9.49 21.17
C GLU A 60 -2.30 -9.64 21.58
N ALA A 61 -3.18 -8.85 20.98
CA ALA A 61 -4.61 -8.94 21.26
C ALA A 61 -5.24 -10.24 20.73
N ASN A 62 -4.92 -10.63 19.48
CA ASN A 62 -5.54 -11.76 18.78
C ASN A 62 -5.27 -13.11 19.48
N LEU A 63 -4.09 -13.29 20.10
CA LEU A 63 -3.73 -14.52 20.79
C LEU A 63 -4.64 -14.85 21.99
N HIS A 64 -5.46 -13.92 22.47
CA HIS A 64 -6.45 -14.16 23.54
C HIS A 64 -7.79 -14.69 23.04
N TYR A 65 -8.01 -14.71 21.72
CA TYR A 65 -9.27 -15.12 21.12
C TYR A 65 -9.16 -16.48 20.42
N PRO A 66 -10.29 -17.16 20.18
CA PRO A 66 -10.29 -18.42 19.45
C PRO A 66 -9.69 -18.24 18.03
N THR A 67 -9.12 -19.33 17.52
CA THR A 67 -8.60 -19.35 16.15
C THR A 67 -9.69 -19.00 15.15
N GLY A 68 -9.43 -18.00 14.29
CA GLY A 68 -10.39 -17.52 13.31
C GLY A 68 -11.27 -16.34 13.77
N ALA A 69 -11.08 -15.86 15.02
CA ALA A 69 -11.74 -14.61 15.42
C ALA A 69 -11.35 -13.47 14.47
N SER A 70 -12.36 -12.75 13.98
CA SER A 70 -12.17 -11.62 13.08
C SER A 70 -11.63 -10.41 13.85
N PHE A 71 -11.01 -9.49 13.11
CA PHE A 71 -10.56 -8.22 13.68
C PHE A 71 -11.74 -7.42 14.27
N ASP A 72 -12.90 -7.45 13.62
CA ASP A 72 -14.16 -6.87 14.07
C ASP A 72 -14.59 -7.40 15.46
N THR A 73 -14.57 -8.73 15.63
CA THR A 73 -14.90 -9.36 16.91
C THR A 73 -14.00 -8.88 18.04
N ILE A 74 -12.69 -8.79 17.76
CA ILE A 74 -11.68 -8.37 18.76
C ILE A 74 -11.87 -6.89 19.12
N VAL A 75 -12.08 -6.03 18.12
CA VAL A 75 -12.32 -4.59 18.32
C VAL A 75 -13.59 -4.38 19.13
N THR A 76 -14.69 -5.08 18.78
CA THR A 76 -15.96 -4.95 19.49
C THR A 76 -15.84 -5.36 20.96
N ASP A 77 -15.16 -6.47 21.25
CA ASP A 77 -15.02 -6.99 22.59
C ASP A 77 -14.07 -6.19 23.49
N LEU A 78 -12.99 -5.64 22.93
CA LEU A 78 -11.98 -4.89 23.69
C LEU A 78 -12.25 -3.39 23.76
N LEU A 79 -12.78 -2.79 22.69
CA LEU A 79 -12.94 -1.34 22.58
C LEU A 79 -14.40 -0.89 22.47
N GLY A 80 -15.32 -1.84 22.24
CA GLY A 80 -16.75 -1.56 22.13
C GLY A 80 -17.22 -1.22 20.71
N LYS A 81 -18.57 -1.19 20.55
CA LYS A 81 -19.24 -1.01 19.26
C LYS A 81 -18.86 0.30 18.54
N GLY A 82 -18.66 1.40 19.29
CA GLY A 82 -18.31 2.71 18.70
C GLY A 82 -16.98 2.65 17.96
N TRP A 83 -15.95 2.08 18.56
CA TRP A 83 -14.64 1.89 17.90
C TRP A 83 -14.74 0.91 16.74
N ASN A 84 -15.60 -0.08 16.82
CA ASN A 84 -15.79 -1.02 15.72
C ASN A 84 -16.39 -0.34 14.47
N VAL A 85 -17.39 0.53 14.66
CA VAL A 85 -17.96 1.33 13.57
C VAL A 85 -16.91 2.25 12.96
N ILE A 86 -16.12 2.98 13.77
CA ILE A 86 -15.04 3.85 13.28
C ILE A 86 -14.02 3.04 12.49
N ASN A 87 -13.62 1.89 13.01
CA ASN A 87 -12.69 0.98 12.35
C ASN A 87 -13.23 0.49 10.99
N GLY A 88 -14.47 0.02 10.95
CA GLY A 88 -15.13 -0.46 9.73
C GLY A 88 -15.26 0.62 8.66
N LEU A 89 -15.68 1.83 9.04
CA LEU A 89 -15.76 2.98 8.13
C LEU A 89 -14.38 3.38 7.59
N SER A 90 -13.36 3.35 8.45
CA SER A 90 -11.97 3.62 8.06
C SER A 90 -11.46 2.60 7.02
N VAL A 91 -11.70 1.30 7.24
CA VAL A 91 -11.34 0.25 6.29
C VAL A 91 -12.08 0.41 4.96
N ALA A 92 -13.40 0.64 5.01
CA ALA A 92 -14.21 0.86 3.80
C ALA A 92 -13.70 2.05 2.99
N PHE A 93 -13.42 3.18 3.64
CA PHE A 93 -12.86 4.36 2.98
C PHE A 93 -11.52 4.07 2.32
N VAL A 94 -10.61 3.37 3.03
CA VAL A 94 -9.30 2.99 2.47
C VAL A 94 -9.47 2.13 1.22
N LEU A 95 -10.34 1.13 1.26
CA LEU A 95 -10.56 0.24 0.11
C LEU A 95 -11.13 0.99 -1.09
N TYR A 96 -12.10 1.92 -0.90
CA TYR A 96 -12.65 2.73 -1.97
C TYR A 96 -11.62 3.70 -2.56
N ILE A 97 -10.88 4.43 -1.72
CA ILE A 97 -9.93 5.44 -2.21
C ILE A 97 -8.71 4.80 -2.88
N LEU A 98 -8.28 3.62 -2.43
CA LEU A 98 -7.25 2.85 -3.11
C LEU A 98 -7.74 2.29 -4.44
N THR A 99 -9.00 1.84 -4.52
CA THR A 99 -9.61 1.41 -5.80
C THR A 99 -9.57 2.56 -6.81
N TYR A 100 -9.97 3.76 -6.40
CA TYR A 100 -9.86 4.96 -7.22
C TYR A 100 -8.41 5.25 -7.65
N ALA A 101 -7.46 5.21 -6.72
CA ALA A 101 -6.04 5.43 -7.01
C ALA A 101 -5.51 4.46 -8.07
N TYR A 102 -5.88 3.19 -7.97
CA TYR A 102 -5.42 2.17 -8.91
C TYR A 102 -6.13 2.25 -10.27
N ILE A 103 -7.38 2.70 -10.34
CA ILE A 103 -8.05 2.99 -11.61
C ILE A 103 -7.37 4.16 -12.32
N THR A 104 -7.02 5.23 -11.60
CA THR A 104 -6.33 6.38 -12.21
C THR A 104 -4.97 6.00 -12.77
N SER A 105 -4.11 5.33 -12.01
CA SER A 105 -2.78 4.93 -12.47
C SER A 105 -2.80 3.76 -13.46
N GLY A 106 -3.65 2.76 -13.23
CA GLY A 106 -3.81 1.65 -14.18
C GLY A 106 -4.34 2.11 -15.53
N GLY A 107 -5.30 3.07 -15.50
CA GLY A 107 -5.82 3.73 -16.69
C GLY A 107 -4.75 4.50 -17.45
N SER A 108 -3.90 5.23 -16.75
CA SER A 108 -2.77 5.97 -17.33
C SER A 108 -1.77 5.07 -18.06
N ILE A 109 -1.36 3.99 -17.41
CA ILE A 109 -0.43 3.03 -18.02
C ILE A 109 -1.12 2.31 -19.19
N THR A 110 -2.41 1.99 -19.08
CA THR A 110 -3.18 1.37 -20.16
C THR A 110 -3.28 2.31 -21.38
N GLU A 111 -3.59 3.59 -21.15
CA GLU A 111 -3.55 4.64 -22.18
C GLU A 111 -2.18 4.68 -22.89
N SER A 112 -1.09 4.81 -22.11
CA SER A 112 0.28 4.88 -22.65
C SER A 112 0.64 3.63 -23.46
N PHE A 113 0.28 2.45 -22.97
CA PHE A 113 0.54 1.18 -23.64
C PHE A 113 -0.23 1.05 -24.96
N LEU A 114 -1.52 1.38 -24.98
CA LEU A 114 -2.34 1.30 -26.21
C LEU A 114 -1.90 2.31 -27.26
N ASN A 115 -1.51 3.51 -26.85
CA ASN A 115 -1.02 4.53 -27.77
C ASN A 115 0.36 4.19 -28.36
N GLN A 116 1.15 3.35 -27.70
CA GLN A 116 2.41 2.83 -28.26
C GLN A 116 2.20 1.69 -29.26
N LEU A 117 1.09 0.95 -29.17
CA LEU A 117 0.79 -0.17 -30.08
C LEU A 117 0.16 0.26 -31.41
N GLY A 118 -0.49 1.41 -31.46
CA GLY A 118 -1.27 1.84 -32.63
C GLY A 118 -0.80 3.18 -33.18
N GLU A 119 -0.31 3.19 -34.43
CA GLU A 119 0.12 4.44 -35.10
C GLU A 119 -1.02 5.43 -35.39
N ASN A 120 -2.30 4.99 -35.29
CA ASN A 120 -3.48 5.79 -35.69
C ASN A 120 -4.62 5.79 -34.66
N VAL A 121 -4.41 5.27 -33.45
CA VAL A 121 -5.46 5.22 -32.42
C VAL A 121 -4.99 5.99 -31.18
N GLU A 122 -5.54 7.18 -30.99
CA GLU A 122 -5.34 7.92 -29.74
C GLU A 122 -6.39 7.46 -28.69
N VAL A 123 -5.97 6.64 -27.76
CA VAL A 123 -6.79 6.27 -26.60
C VAL A 123 -6.62 7.35 -25.54
N GLY A 124 -7.71 8.04 -25.20
CA GLY A 124 -7.68 9.03 -24.11
C GLY A 124 -7.69 8.41 -22.73
N ARG A 125 -7.29 9.19 -21.74
CA ARG A 125 -7.19 8.81 -20.31
C ARG A 125 -8.43 8.09 -19.78
N SER A 126 -9.62 8.64 -20.07
CA SER A 126 -10.90 8.06 -19.64
C SER A 126 -11.12 6.65 -20.20
N ALA A 127 -10.78 6.44 -21.48
CA ALA A 127 -10.89 5.14 -22.11
C ALA A 127 -9.91 4.12 -21.48
N GLY A 128 -8.67 4.54 -21.21
CA GLY A 128 -7.70 3.70 -20.47
C GLY A 128 -8.22 3.28 -19.10
N SER A 129 -8.83 4.20 -18.33
CA SER A 129 -9.41 3.92 -17.02
C SER A 129 -10.61 2.97 -17.11
N LEU A 130 -11.49 3.15 -18.11
CA LEU A 130 -12.61 2.26 -18.36
C LEU A 130 -12.12 0.84 -18.71
N ILE A 131 -11.17 0.71 -19.66
CA ILE A 131 -10.62 -0.59 -20.07
C ILE A 131 -9.99 -1.30 -18.87
N PHE A 132 -9.11 -0.62 -18.13
CA PHE A 132 -8.45 -1.19 -16.95
C PHE A 132 -9.47 -1.68 -15.91
N CYS A 133 -10.44 -0.81 -15.56
CA CYS A 133 -11.43 -1.13 -14.55
C CYS A 133 -12.34 -2.29 -14.99
N PHE A 134 -12.91 -2.25 -16.21
CA PHE A 134 -13.85 -3.28 -16.66
C PHE A 134 -13.19 -4.64 -16.83
N VAL A 135 -11.97 -4.69 -17.39
CA VAL A 135 -11.24 -5.95 -17.56
C VAL A 135 -10.99 -6.61 -16.21
N LEU A 136 -10.47 -5.87 -15.23
CA LEU A 136 -10.14 -6.45 -13.92
C LEU A 136 -11.38 -6.68 -13.04
N ALA A 137 -12.40 -5.81 -13.12
CA ALA A 137 -13.68 -6.01 -12.43
C ALA A 137 -14.40 -7.29 -12.92
N ALA A 138 -14.23 -7.66 -14.19
CA ALA A 138 -14.78 -8.93 -14.72
C ALA A 138 -14.23 -10.14 -13.98
N PHE A 139 -12.93 -10.18 -13.63
CA PHE A 139 -12.37 -11.25 -12.83
C PHE A 139 -12.99 -11.32 -11.43
N VAL A 140 -13.16 -10.16 -10.78
CA VAL A 140 -13.78 -10.07 -9.44
C VAL A 140 -15.25 -10.52 -9.52
N TRP A 141 -15.99 -10.07 -10.53
CA TRP A 141 -17.38 -10.50 -10.76
C TRP A 141 -17.48 -12.00 -11.01
N PHE A 142 -16.55 -12.57 -11.77
CA PHE A 142 -16.61 -13.97 -12.18
C PHE A 142 -16.43 -14.93 -11.01
N SER A 143 -15.34 -14.83 -10.25
CA SER A 143 -15.14 -15.60 -9.01
C SER A 143 -13.86 -15.23 -8.27
N THR A 144 -13.84 -15.47 -6.94
CA THR A 144 -12.65 -15.36 -6.10
C THR A 144 -11.49 -16.24 -6.61
N LYS A 145 -11.80 -17.45 -7.15
CA LYS A 145 -10.78 -18.34 -7.72
C LYS A 145 -10.13 -17.77 -8.97
N ALA A 146 -10.90 -17.03 -9.80
CA ALA A 146 -10.35 -16.36 -10.99
C ALA A 146 -9.39 -15.23 -10.56
N VAL A 147 -9.78 -14.43 -9.56
CA VAL A 147 -8.92 -13.40 -8.98
C VAL A 147 -7.64 -14.01 -8.42
N ASP A 148 -7.72 -15.05 -7.61
CA ASP A 148 -6.57 -15.73 -7.00
C ASP A 148 -5.55 -16.21 -8.04
N ARG A 149 -6.01 -16.93 -9.05
CA ARG A 149 -5.14 -17.45 -10.13
C ARG A 149 -4.49 -16.31 -10.92
N PHE A 150 -5.28 -15.32 -11.31
CA PHE A 150 -4.78 -14.21 -12.11
C PHE A 150 -3.81 -13.32 -11.29
N SER A 151 -4.12 -13.03 -10.03
CA SER A 151 -3.22 -12.31 -9.12
C SER A 151 -1.90 -13.04 -8.92
N THR A 152 -1.92 -14.39 -8.84
CA THR A 152 -0.67 -15.17 -8.72
C THR A 152 0.24 -14.95 -9.93
N VAL A 153 -0.32 -14.94 -11.15
CA VAL A 153 0.45 -14.67 -12.38
C VAL A 153 0.98 -13.23 -12.38
N LEU A 154 0.15 -12.26 -11.99
CA LEU A 154 0.54 -10.86 -11.91
C LEU A 154 1.68 -10.64 -10.89
N ILE A 155 1.58 -11.26 -9.71
CA ILE A 155 2.61 -11.17 -8.67
C ILE A 155 3.93 -11.82 -9.14
N ALA A 156 3.86 -12.97 -9.80
CA ALA A 156 5.06 -13.60 -10.36
C ALA A 156 5.72 -12.70 -11.43
N GLY A 157 4.92 -12.14 -12.34
CA GLY A 157 5.39 -11.18 -13.34
C GLY A 157 5.96 -9.91 -12.71
N MET A 158 5.31 -9.38 -11.67
CA MET A 158 5.79 -8.22 -10.91
C MET A 158 7.17 -8.49 -10.28
N ILE A 159 7.36 -9.64 -9.63
CA ILE A 159 8.64 -9.98 -9.00
C ILE A 159 9.75 -10.06 -10.05
N ILE A 160 9.52 -10.78 -11.14
CA ILE A 160 10.53 -10.95 -12.20
C ILE A 160 10.88 -9.59 -12.81
N SER A 161 9.88 -8.81 -13.21
CA SER A 161 10.08 -7.50 -13.84
C SER A 161 10.68 -6.48 -12.88
N PHE A 162 10.36 -6.55 -11.58
CA PHE A 162 11.01 -5.72 -10.55
C PHE A 162 12.53 -5.95 -10.52
N PHE A 163 12.95 -7.21 -10.39
CA PHE A 163 14.39 -7.51 -10.31
C PHE A 163 15.12 -7.15 -11.60
N LEU A 164 14.52 -7.37 -12.77
CA LEU A 164 15.11 -7.02 -14.06
C LEU A 164 15.23 -5.51 -14.24
N SER A 165 14.15 -4.75 -14.02
CA SER A 165 14.18 -3.29 -14.16
C SER A 165 15.04 -2.61 -13.11
N THR A 166 14.90 -3.03 -11.84
CA THR A 166 15.63 -2.42 -10.72
C THR A 166 17.12 -2.69 -10.82
N SER A 167 17.56 -3.90 -11.25
CA SER A 167 18.98 -4.18 -11.46
C SER A 167 19.60 -3.27 -12.53
N GLY A 168 18.86 -3.02 -13.62
CA GLY A 168 19.29 -2.09 -14.68
C GLY A 168 19.37 -0.65 -14.17
N LEU A 169 18.38 -0.19 -13.41
CA LEU A 169 18.39 1.15 -12.80
C LEU A 169 19.51 1.31 -11.78
N LEU A 170 19.75 0.29 -10.95
CA LEU A 170 20.83 0.33 -9.94
C LEU A 170 22.23 0.42 -10.57
N SER A 171 22.44 -0.21 -11.74
CA SER A 171 23.70 -0.11 -12.45
C SER A 171 23.95 1.28 -13.07
N SER A 172 22.90 2.09 -13.22
CA SER A 172 22.92 3.43 -13.80
C SER A 172 22.85 4.55 -12.78
N VAL A 173 22.85 4.23 -11.47
CA VAL A 173 22.79 5.21 -10.38
C VAL A 173 23.96 6.18 -10.46
N LYS A 174 23.64 7.49 -10.43
CA LYS A 174 24.61 8.56 -10.41
C LYS A 174 24.69 9.16 -9.01
N ALA A 175 25.91 9.20 -8.45
CA ALA A 175 26.13 9.68 -7.09
C ALA A 175 25.75 11.17 -6.93
N ASP A 176 26.03 11.99 -7.92
CA ASP A 176 25.69 13.41 -7.97
C ASP A 176 24.18 13.65 -7.99
N VAL A 177 23.41 12.83 -8.71
CA VAL A 177 21.93 12.87 -8.70
C VAL A 177 21.42 12.41 -7.35
N LEU A 178 21.89 11.25 -6.84
CA LEU A 178 21.44 10.67 -5.58
C LEU A 178 21.69 11.61 -4.38
N LEU A 179 22.87 12.26 -4.36
CA LEU A 179 23.25 13.20 -3.32
C LEU A 179 22.73 14.62 -3.55
N ASN A 180 22.08 14.86 -4.70
CA ASN A 180 21.56 16.18 -5.12
C ASN A 180 22.64 17.28 -5.12
N THR A 181 23.85 16.95 -5.54
CA THR A 181 25.00 17.88 -5.53
C THR A 181 25.07 18.76 -6.79
N VAL A 182 24.29 18.43 -7.82
CA VAL A 182 24.26 19.17 -9.09
C VAL A 182 23.51 20.51 -8.96
N VAL A 183 22.59 20.62 -7.99
CA VAL A 183 21.74 21.80 -7.82
C VAL A 183 22.48 22.86 -7.03
N GLN A 184 22.66 24.05 -7.66
CA GLN A 184 23.24 25.22 -7.00
C GLN A 184 22.19 25.90 -6.10
N GLY A 185 22.58 26.27 -4.88
CA GLY A 185 21.74 26.97 -3.90
C GLY A 185 21.35 26.10 -2.70
N GLU A 186 20.79 26.77 -1.68
CA GLU A 186 20.35 26.09 -0.47
C GLU A 186 19.16 25.16 -0.74
N GLN A 187 19.31 23.89 -0.38
CA GLN A 187 18.25 22.89 -0.52
C GLN A 187 17.61 22.63 0.85
N HIS A 188 16.29 22.85 0.94
CA HIS A 188 15.53 22.56 2.15
C HIS A 188 14.86 21.19 2.04
N TYR A 189 15.13 20.30 3.01
CA TYR A 189 14.55 18.94 3.08
C TYR A 189 13.61 18.78 4.27
N LEU A 190 13.96 19.38 5.41
CA LEU A 190 13.23 19.22 6.68
C LEU A 190 11.75 19.64 6.63
N PRO A 191 11.34 20.72 5.92
CA PRO A 191 9.95 21.14 5.86
C PRO A 191 9.00 20.07 5.28
N TYR A 192 9.53 19.10 4.50
CA TYR A 192 8.75 18.10 3.78
C TYR A 192 8.65 16.76 4.51
N ILE A 193 9.20 16.64 5.73
CA ILE A 193 9.20 15.35 6.46
C ILE A 193 7.78 14.84 6.70
N LEU A 194 6.89 15.73 7.13
CA LEU A 194 5.53 15.36 7.51
C LEU A 194 4.69 14.95 6.30
N THR A 195 4.88 15.59 5.14
CA THR A 195 4.08 15.33 3.94
C THR A 195 4.26 13.93 3.38
N ALA A 196 5.41 13.29 3.61
CA ALA A 196 5.71 11.94 3.15
C ALA A 196 5.10 10.82 4.02
N LEU A 197 4.81 11.09 5.31
CA LEU A 197 4.41 10.07 6.28
C LEU A 197 3.14 9.29 5.89
N PRO A 198 2.01 9.93 5.48
CA PRO A 198 0.77 9.21 5.20
C PRO A 198 0.90 8.23 4.02
N VAL A 199 1.63 8.60 2.98
CA VAL A 199 1.88 7.74 1.81
C VAL A 199 2.77 6.56 2.19
N CYS A 200 3.86 6.80 2.93
CA CYS A 200 4.74 5.74 3.41
C CYS A 200 4.01 4.75 4.35
N LEU A 201 3.06 5.23 5.16
CA LEU A 201 2.24 4.37 6.03
C LEU A 201 1.46 3.33 5.21
N VAL A 202 0.80 3.75 4.12
CA VAL A 202 0.01 2.86 3.26
C VAL A 202 0.89 1.76 2.66
N SER A 203 2.14 2.08 2.32
CA SER A 203 3.08 1.12 1.74
C SER A 203 3.39 -0.07 2.67
N PHE A 204 3.22 0.08 3.99
CA PHE A 204 3.39 -1.00 4.97
C PHE A 204 2.04 -1.57 5.47
N GLY A 205 1.03 -1.58 4.61
CA GLY A 205 -0.30 -2.11 4.92
C GLY A 205 -0.36 -3.63 4.84
N PHE A 206 -0.25 -4.34 5.97
CA PHE A 206 -0.36 -5.81 6.05
C PHE A 206 -1.27 -6.29 7.20
N HIS A 207 -1.78 -5.38 7.99
CA HIS A 207 -2.43 -5.61 9.29
C HIS A 207 -3.61 -6.58 9.21
N GLY A 208 -4.36 -6.56 8.11
CA GLY A 208 -5.47 -7.49 7.86
C GLY A 208 -5.07 -8.96 7.82
N ASN A 209 -3.78 -9.27 7.57
CA ASN A 209 -3.29 -10.64 7.49
C ASN A 209 -2.87 -11.23 8.84
N VAL A 210 -2.78 -10.42 9.90
CA VAL A 210 -2.33 -10.91 11.21
C VAL A 210 -3.25 -12.00 11.76
N PRO A 211 -4.59 -11.87 11.77
CA PRO A 211 -5.47 -12.95 12.22
C PRO A 211 -5.34 -14.23 11.38
N SER A 212 -5.14 -14.09 10.08
CA SER A 212 -4.92 -15.21 9.17
C SER A 212 -3.62 -15.96 9.46
N LEU A 213 -2.54 -15.23 9.81
CA LEU A 213 -1.28 -15.84 10.24
C LEU A 213 -1.39 -16.54 11.62
N VAL A 214 -2.16 -15.98 12.54
CA VAL A 214 -2.43 -16.65 13.83
C VAL A 214 -3.12 -17.98 13.58
N LYS A 215 -4.09 -18.03 12.65
CA LYS A 215 -4.74 -19.28 12.22
C LYS A 215 -3.75 -20.21 11.49
N TYR A 216 -2.93 -19.68 10.59
CA TYR A 216 -1.97 -20.45 9.79
C TYR A 216 -0.94 -21.18 10.65
N TYR A 217 -0.49 -20.57 11.74
CA TYR A 217 0.50 -21.15 12.66
C TYR A 217 -0.11 -21.76 13.93
N ASP A 218 -1.42 -22.01 13.94
CA ASP A 218 -2.11 -22.58 15.09
C ASP A 218 -1.77 -21.87 16.42
N ARG A 219 -1.85 -20.54 16.40
CA ARG A 219 -1.59 -19.65 17.55
C ARG A 219 -0.14 -19.66 18.07
N ASP A 220 0.85 -20.14 17.28
CA ASP A 220 2.25 -19.98 17.64
C ASP A 220 2.68 -18.52 17.46
N GLY A 221 2.53 -17.72 18.52
CA GLY A 221 2.84 -16.27 18.50
C GLY A 221 4.27 -15.96 18.08
N ASN A 222 5.25 -16.81 18.41
CA ASN A 222 6.65 -16.62 18.02
C ASN A 222 6.84 -16.76 16.52
N ARG A 223 6.17 -17.72 15.89
CA ARG A 223 6.23 -17.87 14.42
C ARG A 223 5.53 -16.74 13.71
N VAL A 224 4.36 -16.30 14.20
CA VAL A 224 3.66 -15.14 13.65
C VAL A 224 4.54 -13.88 13.75
N MET A 225 5.10 -13.60 14.92
CA MET A 225 6.01 -12.46 15.14
C MET A 225 7.20 -12.49 14.18
N LYS A 226 7.89 -13.62 14.04
CA LYS A 226 9.02 -13.77 13.12
C LYS A 226 8.60 -13.58 11.66
N SER A 227 7.43 -14.08 11.25
CA SER A 227 6.90 -13.89 9.91
C SER A 227 6.57 -12.43 9.62
N ILE A 228 5.97 -11.70 10.56
CA ILE A 228 5.70 -10.28 10.44
C ILE A 228 7.02 -9.51 10.28
N PHE A 229 7.99 -9.76 11.17
CA PHE A 229 9.27 -9.04 11.14
C PHE A 229 10.05 -9.31 9.85
N LEU A 230 10.13 -10.58 9.42
CA LEU A 230 10.84 -10.95 8.18
C LEU A 230 10.13 -10.42 6.93
N GLY A 231 8.79 -10.51 6.88
CA GLY A 231 8.02 -10.05 5.73
C GLY A 231 8.04 -8.53 5.57
N THR A 232 7.86 -7.79 6.67
CA THR A 232 7.94 -6.32 6.64
C THR A 232 9.36 -5.82 6.43
N GLY A 233 10.37 -6.52 6.97
CA GLY A 233 11.78 -6.24 6.73
C GLY A 233 12.18 -6.44 5.25
N LEU A 234 11.68 -7.50 4.61
CA LEU A 234 11.85 -7.70 3.18
C LEU A 234 11.20 -6.56 2.37
N ALA A 235 9.98 -6.14 2.74
CA ALA A 235 9.33 -5.00 2.09
C ALA A 235 10.15 -3.71 2.25
N LEU A 236 10.71 -3.44 3.44
CA LEU A 236 11.58 -2.29 3.65
C LEU A 236 12.80 -2.32 2.74
N ILE A 237 13.49 -3.48 2.63
CA ILE A 237 14.66 -3.63 1.75
C ILE A 237 14.28 -3.33 0.29
N ILE A 238 13.14 -3.86 -0.18
CA ILE A 238 12.66 -3.64 -1.54
C ILE A 238 12.32 -2.17 -1.77
N TYR A 239 11.72 -1.49 -0.78
CA TYR A 239 11.43 -0.05 -0.89
C TYR A 239 12.69 0.80 -0.91
N ILE A 240 13.72 0.45 -0.13
CA ILE A 240 15.02 1.12 -0.16
C ILE A 240 15.69 0.95 -1.53
N LEU A 241 15.67 -0.28 -2.09
CA LEU A 241 16.22 -0.54 -3.43
C LEU A 241 15.46 0.23 -4.51
N TRP A 242 14.14 0.29 -4.42
CA TRP A 242 13.29 1.08 -5.34
C TRP A 242 13.59 2.58 -5.22
N GLN A 243 13.70 3.09 -3.99
CA GLN A 243 14.04 4.49 -3.73
C GLN A 243 15.40 4.85 -4.33
N LEU A 244 16.41 3.99 -4.11
CA LEU A 244 17.75 4.14 -4.66
C LEU A 244 17.73 4.12 -6.21
N ALA A 245 16.99 3.18 -6.79
CA ALA A 245 16.87 3.04 -8.23
C ALA A 245 16.21 4.27 -8.88
N VAL A 246 15.15 4.81 -8.28
CA VAL A 246 14.43 5.95 -8.84
C VAL A 246 15.18 7.27 -8.57
N GLN A 247 15.48 7.60 -7.33
CA GLN A 247 16.12 8.87 -6.96
C GLN A 247 17.61 8.93 -7.32
N GLY A 248 18.24 7.79 -7.61
CA GLY A 248 19.60 7.75 -8.13
C GLY A 248 19.70 7.99 -9.64
N ASN A 249 18.58 7.95 -10.36
CA ASN A 249 18.55 8.19 -11.81
C ASN A 249 17.75 9.42 -12.19
N LEU A 250 16.69 9.79 -11.46
CA LEU A 250 15.82 10.93 -11.75
C LEU A 250 16.21 12.10 -10.84
N PRO A 251 16.70 13.24 -11.38
CA PRO A 251 17.00 14.43 -10.59
C PRO A 251 15.80 14.97 -9.84
N ARG A 252 16.01 15.57 -8.65
CA ARG A 252 14.95 16.05 -7.76
C ARG A 252 13.98 17.03 -8.45
N ALA A 253 14.48 17.93 -9.29
CA ALA A 253 13.65 18.90 -10.03
C ALA A 253 12.71 18.23 -11.04
N GLU A 254 13.08 17.07 -11.57
CA GLU A 254 12.27 16.32 -12.54
C GLU A 254 11.03 15.64 -11.93
N PHE A 255 10.88 15.69 -10.62
CA PHE A 255 9.64 15.30 -9.96
C PHE A 255 8.53 16.35 -10.08
N ALA A 256 8.85 17.62 -10.42
CA ALA A 256 7.85 18.68 -10.58
C ALA A 256 6.73 18.32 -11.57
N PRO A 257 7.02 17.89 -12.82
CA PRO A 257 5.97 17.50 -13.77
C PRO A 257 5.19 16.25 -13.32
N VAL A 258 5.82 15.34 -12.56
CA VAL A 258 5.14 14.15 -12.00
C VAL A 258 4.14 14.59 -10.91
N ILE A 259 4.58 15.47 -10.01
CA ILE A 259 3.75 16.02 -8.92
C ILE A 259 2.59 16.86 -9.50
N ALA A 260 2.83 17.66 -10.53
CA ALA A 260 1.80 18.43 -11.22
C ALA A 260 0.68 17.56 -11.82
N LYS A 261 1.02 16.31 -12.18
CA LYS A 261 0.06 15.27 -12.61
C LYS A 261 -0.43 14.39 -11.42
N GLY A 262 -0.44 14.93 -10.19
CA GLY A 262 -0.93 14.23 -9.00
C GLY A 262 -0.12 13.00 -8.57
N GLY A 263 1.15 12.93 -8.96
CA GLY A 263 2.04 11.81 -8.70
C GLY A 263 1.73 10.57 -9.54
N ASP A 264 1.19 10.78 -10.74
CA ASP A 264 0.81 9.71 -11.67
C ASP A 264 1.97 8.79 -12.00
N VAL A 265 1.74 7.48 -11.97
CA VAL A 265 2.79 6.48 -12.17
C VAL A 265 3.32 6.51 -13.62
N ALA A 266 2.47 6.67 -14.62
CA ALA A 266 2.92 6.76 -16.01
C ALA A 266 3.79 8.01 -16.22
N ALA A 267 3.46 9.14 -15.56
CA ALA A 267 4.29 10.34 -15.60
C ALA A 267 5.66 10.11 -14.94
N LEU A 268 5.72 9.36 -13.84
CA LEU A 268 6.99 8.98 -13.21
C LEU A 268 7.84 8.10 -14.14
N LEU A 269 7.22 7.12 -14.80
CA LEU A 269 7.92 6.24 -15.74
C LEU A 269 8.39 6.98 -16.98
N GLU A 270 7.58 7.90 -17.50
CA GLU A 270 7.96 8.78 -18.61
C GLU A 270 9.17 9.65 -18.25
N ALA A 271 9.17 10.25 -17.04
CA ALA A 271 10.29 11.03 -16.55
C ALA A 271 11.55 10.17 -16.41
N LEU A 272 11.46 8.97 -15.83
CA LEU A 272 12.58 8.03 -15.70
C LEU A 272 13.13 7.60 -17.07
N ASN A 273 12.26 7.30 -18.04
CA ASN A 273 12.67 6.83 -19.37
C ASN A 273 13.57 7.82 -20.10
N LYS A 274 13.50 9.14 -19.80
CA LYS A 274 14.41 10.15 -20.36
C LYS A 274 15.86 9.98 -19.90
N TYR A 275 16.06 9.33 -18.76
CA TYR A 275 17.37 9.14 -18.13
C TYR A 275 17.90 7.69 -18.26
N ILE A 276 17.07 6.79 -18.76
CA ILE A 276 17.42 5.38 -18.97
C ILE A 276 18.07 5.24 -20.36
N GLN A 277 19.25 4.60 -20.40
CA GLN A 277 20.04 4.46 -21.63
C GLN A 277 19.59 3.33 -22.57
N THR A 278 18.66 2.47 -22.11
CA THR A 278 18.28 1.24 -22.82
C THR A 278 16.75 1.09 -22.87
N ASP A 279 16.17 1.02 -24.06
CA ASP A 279 14.73 0.83 -24.26
C ASP A 279 14.17 -0.40 -23.53
N TYR A 280 14.97 -1.47 -23.42
CA TYR A 280 14.59 -2.69 -22.71
C TYR A 280 14.23 -2.44 -21.24
N ILE A 281 15.02 -1.62 -20.52
CA ILE A 281 14.75 -1.33 -19.09
C ILE A 281 13.42 -0.58 -18.97
N GLY A 282 13.14 0.36 -19.86
CA GLY A 282 11.89 1.11 -19.90
C GLY A 282 10.67 0.20 -20.11
N ILE A 283 10.75 -0.75 -21.05
CA ILE A 283 9.68 -1.73 -21.30
C ILE A 283 9.41 -2.57 -20.06
N VAL A 284 10.46 -3.14 -19.45
CA VAL A 284 10.33 -4.00 -18.26
C VAL A 284 9.83 -3.21 -17.05
N LEU A 285 10.23 -1.95 -16.92
CA LEU A 285 9.79 -1.05 -15.86
C LEU A 285 8.28 -0.72 -15.98
N ASN A 286 7.80 -0.44 -17.18
CA ASN A 286 6.37 -0.26 -17.45
C ASN A 286 5.58 -1.53 -17.13
N PHE A 287 6.11 -2.70 -17.51
CA PHE A 287 5.49 -3.98 -17.22
C PHE A 287 5.42 -4.25 -15.70
N PHE A 288 6.51 -3.94 -14.98
CA PHE A 288 6.53 -4.02 -13.51
C PHE A 288 5.44 -3.16 -12.88
N ALA A 289 5.34 -1.90 -13.27
CA ALA A 289 4.35 -0.97 -12.69
C ALA A 289 2.92 -1.43 -13.00
N TYR A 290 2.65 -1.90 -14.21
CA TYR A 290 1.34 -2.44 -14.57
C TYR A 290 0.96 -3.65 -13.74
N MET A 291 1.90 -4.63 -13.58
CA MET A 291 1.66 -5.82 -12.77
C MET A 291 1.43 -5.47 -11.29
N ALA A 292 2.20 -4.51 -10.76
CA ALA A 292 2.06 -4.05 -9.38
C ALA A 292 0.69 -3.39 -9.13
N ILE A 293 0.24 -2.51 -10.04
CA ILE A 293 -1.05 -1.85 -9.92
C ILE A 293 -2.20 -2.84 -10.11
N ALA A 294 -2.13 -3.70 -11.12
CA ALA A 294 -3.19 -4.67 -11.42
C ALA A 294 -3.37 -5.71 -10.29
N SER A 295 -2.27 -6.24 -9.73
CA SER A 295 -2.33 -7.18 -8.61
C SER A 295 -2.88 -6.51 -7.34
N SER A 296 -2.46 -5.29 -7.05
CA SER A 296 -2.97 -4.51 -5.91
C SER A 296 -4.44 -4.15 -6.08
N PHE A 297 -4.85 -3.76 -7.29
CA PHE A 297 -6.26 -3.51 -7.61
C PHE A 297 -7.12 -4.74 -7.32
N LEU A 298 -6.74 -5.91 -7.81
CA LEU A 298 -7.49 -7.15 -7.59
C LEU A 298 -7.59 -7.50 -6.10
N GLY A 299 -6.50 -7.36 -5.35
CA GLY A 299 -6.50 -7.64 -3.91
C GLY A 299 -7.41 -6.69 -3.13
N VAL A 300 -7.31 -5.38 -3.38
CA VAL A 300 -8.11 -4.35 -2.71
C VAL A 300 -9.58 -4.46 -3.11
N THR A 301 -9.87 -4.64 -4.39
CA THR A 301 -11.25 -4.68 -4.89
C THR A 301 -11.97 -5.96 -4.53
N LEU A 302 -11.27 -7.09 -4.39
CA LEU A 302 -11.86 -8.32 -3.85
C LEU A 302 -12.29 -8.11 -2.38
N GLY A 303 -11.41 -7.51 -1.56
CA GLY A 303 -11.74 -7.18 -0.18
C GLY A 303 -12.91 -6.18 -0.06
N LEU A 304 -12.96 -5.17 -0.94
CA LEU A 304 -14.08 -4.23 -1.01
C LEU A 304 -15.37 -4.91 -1.46
N PHE A 305 -15.29 -5.79 -2.45
CA PHE A 305 -16.44 -6.55 -2.96
C PHE A 305 -17.06 -7.41 -1.86
N ASP A 306 -16.25 -8.17 -1.12
CA ASP A 306 -16.71 -9.01 -0.03
C ASP A 306 -17.31 -8.16 1.11
N TYR A 307 -16.69 -7.02 1.44
CA TYR A 307 -17.20 -6.07 2.42
C TYR A 307 -18.57 -5.49 2.03
N ILE A 308 -18.74 -5.08 0.77
CA ILE A 308 -20.02 -4.56 0.25
C ILE A 308 -21.09 -5.64 0.20
N ALA A 309 -20.76 -6.87 -0.22
CA ALA A 309 -21.69 -7.99 -0.24
C ALA A 309 -22.23 -8.26 1.17
N ASP A 310 -21.34 -8.29 2.19
CA ASP A 310 -21.77 -8.50 3.57
C ASP A 310 -22.56 -7.31 4.13
N LEU A 311 -22.14 -6.09 3.89
CA LEU A 311 -22.82 -4.87 4.37
C LEU A 311 -24.23 -4.74 3.80
N CYS A 312 -24.39 -4.97 2.47
CA CYS A 312 -25.66 -4.84 1.76
C CYS A 312 -26.50 -6.13 1.78
N LYS A 313 -25.98 -7.22 2.38
CA LYS A 313 -26.60 -8.54 2.41
C LYS A 313 -26.94 -9.06 1.01
N PHE A 314 -26.07 -8.80 0.04
CA PHE A 314 -26.21 -9.34 -1.30
C PHE A 314 -25.73 -10.80 -1.30
N ASP A 315 -26.48 -11.66 -1.97
CA ASP A 315 -26.15 -13.07 -2.13
C ASP A 315 -25.11 -13.31 -3.24
N ASP A 316 -24.62 -14.56 -3.33
CA ASP A 316 -23.64 -14.94 -4.35
C ASP A 316 -24.27 -15.38 -5.69
N SER A 317 -25.57 -15.08 -5.91
CA SER A 317 -26.23 -15.25 -7.21
C SER A 317 -25.63 -14.30 -8.25
N ARG A 318 -25.86 -14.58 -9.55
CA ARG A 318 -25.41 -13.68 -10.61
C ARG A 318 -25.91 -12.24 -10.42
N LEU A 319 -27.18 -12.09 -9.98
CA LEU A 319 -27.78 -10.79 -9.73
C LEU A 319 -27.15 -10.12 -8.51
N GLY A 320 -26.96 -10.86 -7.41
CA GLY A 320 -26.29 -10.37 -6.20
C GLY A 320 -24.87 -9.90 -6.50
N ARG A 321 -24.07 -10.72 -7.19
CA ARG A 321 -22.71 -10.36 -7.63
C ARG A 321 -22.69 -9.12 -8.54
N THR A 322 -23.66 -8.98 -9.45
CA THR A 322 -23.76 -7.79 -10.32
C THR A 322 -24.07 -6.53 -9.50
N LYS A 323 -25.00 -6.61 -8.54
CA LYS A 323 -25.28 -5.48 -7.62
C LYS A 323 -24.02 -5.11 -6.81
N THR A 324 -23.33 -6.10 -6.25
CA THR A 324 -22.09 -5.88 -5.51
C THR A 324 -21.03 -5.22 -6.39
N THR A 325 -20.83 -5.71 -7.63
CA THR A 325 -19.90 -5.12 -8.60
C THR A 325 -20.21 -3.65 -8.88
N LEU A 326 -21.49 -3.32 -9.12
CA LEU A 326 -21.86 -1.93 -9.38
C LEU A 326 -21.55 -1.02 -8.19
N VAL A 327 -21.89 -1.43 -6.97
CA VAL A 327 -21.60 -0.64 -5.77
C VAL A 327 -20.10 -0.54 -5.51
N THR A 328 -19.34 -1.60 -5.79
CA THR A 328 -17.89 -1.64 -5.57
C THR A 328 -17.12 -0.75 -6.56
N PHE A 329 -17.44 -0.84 -7.85
CA PHE A 329 -16.61 -0.25 -8.89
C PHE A 329 -17.12 1.08 -9.45
N LEU A 330 -18.43 1.32 -9.46
CA LEU A 330 -19.00 2.53 -10.08
C LEU A 330 -18.57 3.83 -9.37
N PRO A 331 -18.61 3.94 -8.01
CA PRO A 331 -18.18 5.18 -7.36
C PRO A 331 -16.71 5.54 -7.62
N PRO A 332 -15.73 4.65 -7.43
CA PRO A 332 -14.33 4.98 -7.67
C PRO A 332 -14.02 5.19 -9.17
N LEU A 333 -14.74 4.50 -10.08
CA LEU A 333 -14.62 4.72 -11.51
C LEU A 333 -15.10 6.12 -11.91
N LEU A 334 -16.28 6.55 -11.44
CA LEU A 334 -16.79 7.90 -11.70
C LEU A 334 -15.84 8.97 -11.16
N LEU A 335 -15.29 8.75 -9.95
CA LEU A 335 -14.29 9.64 -9.39
C LEU A 335 -13.03 9.72 -10.29
N SER A 336 -12.56 8.59 -10.83
CA SER A 336 -11.38 8.55 -11.68
C SER A 336 -11.59 9.26 -13.02
N LEU A 337 -12.81 9.23 -13.54
CA LEU A 337 -13.17 9.95 -14.78
C LEU A 337 -13.25 11.47 -14.56
N GLN A 338 -13.69 11.91 -13.37
CA GLN A 338 -13.78 13.33 -13.03
C GLN A 338 -12.43 13.90 -12.57
N PHE A 339 -11.64 13.11 -11.83
CA PHE A 339 -10.35 13.50 -11.27
C PHE A 339 -9.26 12.52 -11.70
N PRO A 340 -8.79 12.58 -12.97
CA PRO A 340 -7.88 11.58 -13.54
C PRO A 340 -6.44 11.65 -13.01
N PHE A 341 -6.07 12.70 -12.27
CA PHE A 341 -4.75 12.94 -11.72
C PHE A 341 -4.81 13.00 -10.19
N GLY A 342 -4.75 11.90 -9.51
CA GLY A 342 -4.92 11.89 -8.05
C GLY A 342 -4.29 10.70 -7.34
N PHE A 343 -3.35 9.99 -7.96
CA PHE A 343 -2.80 8.76 -7.40
C PHE A 343 -2.13 8.96 -6.03
N VAL A 344 -1.11 9.82 -5.94
CA VAL A 344 -0.40 10.07 -4.67
C VAL A 344 -1.31 10.76 -3.66
N ILE A 345 -2.16 11.69 -4.12
CA ILE A 345 -3.14 12.37 -3.27
C ILE A 345 -4.11 11.36 -2.65
N ALA A 346 -4.63 10.44 -3.45
CA ALA A 346 -5.54 9.38 -2.98
C ALA A 346 -4.86 8.45 -1.96
N ILE A 347 -3.59 8.09 -2.20
CA ILE A 347 -2.82 7.29 -1.25
C ILE A 347 -2.59 8.07 0.05
N GLY A 348 -2.38 9.38 0.00
CA GLY A 348 -2.32 10.24 1.19
C GLY A 348 -3.61 10.18 2.02
N TYR A 349 -4.78 10.30 1.39
CA TYR A 349 -6.07 10.13 2.07
C TYR A 349 -6.29 8.70 2.57
N ALA A 350 -5.84 7.69 1.80
CA ALA A 350 -5.84 6.32 2.29
C ALA A 350 -4.97 6.19 3.56
N GLY A 351 -3.82 6.86 3.61
CA GLY A 351 -2.94 6.90 4.78
C GLY A 351 -3.59 7.52 6.00
N LEU A 352 -4.32 8.65 5.82
CA LEU A 352 -5.10 9.28 6.88
C LEU A 352 -6.07 8.28 7.52
N ALA A 353 -6.89 7.62 6.71
CA ALA A 353 -7.87 6.67 7.21
C ALA A 353 -7.22 5.37 7.70
N ALA A 354 -6.20 4.86 6.99
CA ALA A 354 -5.46 3.66 7.41
C ALA A 354 -4.79 3.83 8.78
N THR A 355 -4.39 5.04 9.14
CA THR A 355 -3.84 5.35 10.46
C THR A 355 -4.76 4.91 11.60
N ILE A 356 -6.07 4.98 11.41
CA ILE A 356 -7.05 4.58 12.44
C ILE A 356 -6.94 3.08 12.70
N TRP A 357 -7.11 2.25 11.68
CA TRP A 357 -7.20 0.80 11.83
C TRP A 357 -5.85 0.08 11.85
N ALA A 358 -4.78 0.71 11.33
CA ALA A 358 -3.46 0.12 11.26
C ALA A 358 -2.44 0.69 12.28
N ALA A 359 -2.75 1.77 12.99
CA ALA A 359 -1.89 2.30 14.05
C ALA A 359 -2.65 2.54 15.36
N ILE A 360 -3.69 3.37 15.35
CA ILE A 360 -4.38 3.78 16.59
C ILE A 360 -5.15 2.62 17.21
N VAL A 361 -6.01 1.94 16.45
CA VAL A 361 -6.81 0.81 16.94
C VAL A 361 -5.92 -0.32 17.44
N PRO A 362 -4.87 -0.79 16.75
CA PRO A 362 -3.94 -1.78 17.27
C PRO A 362 -3.31 -1.41 18.62
N ALA A 363 -2.89 -0.17 18.77
CA ALA A 363 -2.31 0.31 20.02
C ALA A 363 -3.32 0.33 21.18
N LEU A 364 -4.57 0.72 20.89
CA LEU A 364 -5.66 0.66 21.86
C LEU A 364 -6.04 -0.79 22.22
N LEU A 365 -6.04 -1.70 21.23
CA LEU A 365 -6.26 -3.13 21.44
C LEU A 365 -5.23 -3.73 22.39
N ALA A 366 -3.94 -3.46 22.15
CA ALA A 366 -2.87 -3.92 23.03
C ALA A 366 -3.05 -3.39 24.47
N LYS A 367 -3.39 -2.11 24.62
CA LYS A 367 -3.65 -1.51 25.94
C LYS A 367 -4.84 -2.16 26.64
N ALA A 368 -5.95 -2.37 25.93
CA ALA A 368 -7.16 -2.97 26.47
C ALA A 368 -6.95 -4.47 26.80
N SER A 369 -6.26 -5.22 25.94
CA SER A 369 -5.97 -6.64 26.16
C SER A 369 -5.08 -6.85 27.39
N ARG A 370 -4.08 -5.99 27.61
CA ARG A 370 -3.23 -6.03 28.82
C ARG A 370 -4.02 -5.85 30.12
N LYS A 371 -5.07 -5.02 30.08
CA LYS A 371 -5.96 -4.82 31.21
C LYS A 371 -6.89 -6.02 31.42
N LYS A 372 -7.43 -6.57 30.32
CA LYS A 372 -8.39 -7.69 30.38
C LYS A 372 -7.71 -9.02 30.66
N PHE A 373 -6.47 -9.21 30.16
CA PHE A 373 -5.70 -10.45 30.27
C PHE A 373 -4.31 -10.19 30.90
N PRO A 374 -4.24 -9.97 32.23
CA PRO A 374 -2.99 -9.57 32.90
C PRO A 374 -1.89 -10.64 32.85
N ASN A 375 -2.26 -11.92 32.70
CA ASN A 375 -1.33 -13.07 32.67
C ASN A 375 -0.95 -13.51 31.23
N ALA A 376 -1.00 -12.60 30.23
CA ALA A 376 -0.65 -12.91 28.87
C ALA A 376 0.82 -13.32 28.73
N THR A 377 1.07 -14.40 27.98
CA THR A 377 2.41 -14.93 27.71
C THR A 377 3.16 -14.15 26.62
N TYR A 378 2.43 -13.54 25.69
CA TYR A 378 2.98 -12.72 24.62
C TYR A 378 2.61 -11.26 24.81
N ARG A 379 3.60 -10.38 24.79
CA ARG A 379 3.43 -8.93 24.82
C ARG A 379 4.47 -8.26 23.93
N VAL A 380 4.08 -7.19 23.26
CA VAL A 380 5.01 -6.37 22.48
C VAL A 380 6.02 -5.71 23.42
N HIS A 381 7.31 -5.76 23.01
CA HIS A 381 8.40 -5.16 23.77
C HIS A 381 8.21 -3.65 23.96
N GLY A 382 8.72 -3.10 25.06
CA GLY A 382 8.60 -1.68 25.38
C GLY A 382 7.31 -1.29 26.10
N GLY A 383 6.41 -2.26 26.39
CA GLY A 383 5.25 -2.06 27.24
C GLY A 383 4.33 -0.92 26.80
N ASN A 384 3.86 -0.11 27.77
CA ASN A 384 2.97 1.02 27.48
C ASN A 384 3.68 2.17 26.75
N PHE A 385 5.00 2.33 26.88
CA PHE A 385 5.75 3.31 26.12
C PHE A 385 5.53 3.09 24.62
N MET A 386 5.65 1.86 24.14
CA MET A 386 5.48 1.54 22.73
C MET A 386 4.04 1.76 22.25
N VAL A 387 3.03 1.52 23.12
CA VAL A 387 1.63 1.84 22.82
C VAL A 387 1.46 3.34 22.53
N TYR A 388 1.98 4.20 23.41
CA TYR A 388 1.87 5.64 23.22
C TYR A 388 2.71 6.16 22.05
N PHE A 389 3.86 5.52 21.79
CA PHE A 389 4.71 5.83 20.66
C PHE A 389 3.99 5.59 19.32
N VAL A 390 3.30 4.45 19.18
CA VAL A 390 2.50 4.13 17.97
C VAL A 390 1.27 5.04 17.88
N ILE A 391 0.62 5.40 18.99
CA ILE A 391 -0.47 6.38 18.98
C ILE A 391 0.06 7.74 18.49
N LEU A 392 1.21 8.19 18.99
CA LEU A 392 1.82 9.45 18.55
C LEU A 392 2.14 9.42 17.05
N PHE A 393 2.70 8.31 16.54
CA PHE A 393 2.90 8.12 15.11
C PHE A 393 1.58 8.25 14.33
N GLY A 394 0.50 7.65 14.82
CA GLY A 394 -0.82 7.79 14.23
C GLY A 394 -1.31 9.26 14.22
N LEU A 395 -1.21 9.94 15.35
CA LEU A 395 -1.61 11.36 15.45
C LEU A 395 -0.77 12.27 14.54
N LEU A 396 0.53 11.99 14.39
CA LEU A 396 1.40 12.70 13.45
C LEU A 396 0.98 12.51 12.00
N ASN A 397 0.59 11.29 11.61
CA ASN A 397 0.08 11.02 10.26
C ASN A 397 -1.25 11.75 9.99
N ILE A 398 -2.19 11.74 10.94
CA ILE A 398 -3.44 12.49 10.83
C ILE A 398 -3.16 13.98 10.70
N PHE A 399 -2.31 14.53 11.59
CA PHE A 399 -1.93 15.94 11.56
C PHE A 399 -1.26 16.30 10.23
N ALA A 400 -0.32 15.48 9.75
CA ALA A 400 0.39 15.70 8.50
C ALA A 400 -0.56 15.81 7.29
N GLN A 401 -1.49 14.88 7.15
CA GLN A 401 -2.44 14.90 6.03
C GLN A 401 -3.43 16.08 6.13
N VAL A 402 -3.93 16.37 7.32
CA VAL A 402 -4.83 17.50 7.54
C VAL A 402 -4.08 18.82 7.31
N ALA A 403 -2.88 18.97 7.88
CA ALA A 403 -2.07 20.18 7.74
C ALA A 403 -1.66 20.44 6.26
N LEU A 404 -1.37 19.38 5.51
CA LEU A 404 -1.12 19.47 4.06
C LEU A 404 -2.36 19.98 3.32
N GLN A 405 -3.56 19.44 3.66
CA GLN A 405 -4.81 19.85 3.02
C GLN A 405 -5.16 21.31 3.24
N PHE A 406 -4.84 21.87 4.42
CA PHE A 406 -5.07 23.27 4.75
C PHE A 406 -3.88 24.19 4.42
N GLY A 407 -2.79 23.67 3.84
CA GLY A 407 -1.61 24.46 3.49
C GLY A 407 -0.82 24.95 4.70
N TRP A 408 -0.94 24.30 5.86
CA TRP A 408 -0.21 24.67 7.09
C TRP A 408 1.24 24.18 7.09
N ILE A 409 1.56 23.21 6.27
CA ILE A 409 2.92 22.68 6.10
C ILE A 409 3.33 22.78 4.64
N ALA A 410 4.63 22.83 4.41
CA ALA A 410 5.18 22.93 3.06
C ALA A 410 4.88 21.67 2.24
N ASP A 411 4.43 21.90 1.01
CA ASP A 411 4.27 20.89 -0.01
C ASP A 411 5.38 21.03 -1.06
N PHE A 412 6.06 19.94 -1.36
CA PHE A 412 7.10 19.96 -2.37
C PHE A 412 6.46 19.94 -3.77
N LYS A 413 6.84 20.93 -4.58
CA LYS A 413 6.29 21.09 -5.94
C LYS A 413 7.34 20.97 -7.06
N GLY A 414 8.58 20.63 -6.68
CA GLY A 414 9.74 20.51 -7.57
C GLY A 414 10.78 21.60 -7.39
#